data_ef10627f61f40b3ea40666b968c99136
#
_entry.id   ef10627f61f40b3ea40666b968c99136
#
_cell.length_a   1.000
_cell.length_b   1.000
_cell.length_c   1.000
_cell.angle_alpha   90.00
_cell.angle_beta   90.00
_cell.angle_gamma   90.00
#
_symmetry.space_group_name_H-M   'P 1'
#
loop_
_entity.id
_entity.type
_entity.pdbx_description
1 polymer ?
#
loop_
_entity_poly.entity_id
_entity_poly.type
_entity_poly.pdbx_seq_one_letter_code
_entity_poly.pdbx_strand_id
1 'polypeptide(L)'
;GTAADSYAVTVGSDGAFTGAATCMGYVLFFKENGLHKLYGTKPSDYQMSSIQCSGVAKGAHQSLCVINETLYYLSMDGVMAWDGSLPTKVSASLDEERLSHVTRAAAGGLVGRYYLHTESSGGQRLLVYDTEKGLWHEEDATGWAMCSTGRQLYLWDKEAIWAADGSREASGEEDTVEYEAVTGDIGIGSPDDKYCSRVTVRLDAMERTVVTLWASFDGGEWQEMGRVDTAGKRVRVNLPFVPTRHDTMRLRLTGKGQIAVRSIAMTLSSSEGGRVNGGVPRRG
;
A
#
# COMPACT_ATOMS: atom_id res chain seq x y z
N GLY A 1 25.20 39.87 6.03
CA GLY A 1 23.77 40.18 5.84
C GLY A 1 23.34 41.26 6.82
N THR A 2 22.47 42.12 6.40
CA THR A 2 21.87 43.13 7.27
C THR A 2 20.67 42.48 8.01
N ALA A 3 20.24 43.04 9.16
CA ALA A 3 19.09 42.53 9.91
C ALA A 3 17.79 42.48 9.09
N ALA A 4 17.72 43.19 7.95
CA ALA A 4 16.60 43.16 7.01
C ALA A 4 16.56 41.92 6.10
N ASP A 5 17.66 41.15 6.03
CA ASP A 5 17.80 39.97 5.16
C ASP A 5 17.59 38.66 5.89
N SER A 6 17.19 38.70 7.18
CA SER A 6 16.99 37.52 7.99
C SER A 6 15.63 37.57 8.71
N TYR A 7 15.03 36.40 8.87
CA TYR A 7 13.84 36.21 9.66
C TYR A 7 14.09 35.09 10.67
N ALA A 8 13.83 35.36 11.94
CA ALA A 8 13.94 34.40 13.00
C ALA A 8 12.63 34.35 13.79
N VAL A 9 12.09 33.17 13.98
CA VAL A 9 10.89 32.94 14.78
C VAL A 9 11.09 31.72 15.68
N THR A 10 10.64 31.83 16.92
CA THR A 10 10.60 30.71 17.84
C THR A 10 9.22 30.04 17.73
N VAL A 11 9.21 28.75 17.44
CA VAL A 11 7.99 27.93 17.46
C VAL A 11 7.83 27.36 18.85
N GLY A 12 6.69 27.65 19.49
CA GLY A 12 6.39 27.24 20.87
C GLY A 12 6.11 25.75 21.09
N SER A 13 6.21 24.92 20.01
CA SER A 13 6.04 23.46 20.12
C SER A 13 7.32 22.78 20.62
N ASP A 14 7.18 21.74 21.40
CA ASP A 14 8.29 20.94 21.90
C ASP A 14 8.96 20.10 20.80
N GLY A 15 10.20 19.67 21.07
CA GLY A 15 10.99 18.80 20.21
C GLY A 15 11.78 19.51 19.10
N ALA A 16 12.72 18.77 18.52
CA ALA A 16 13.55 19.23 17.40
C ALA A 16 12.78 19.18 16.07
N PHE A 17 13.25 19.95 15.10
CA PHE A 17 12.80 19.78 13.72
C PHE A 17 13.26 18.44 13.16
N THR A 18 12.34 17.72 12.53
CA THR A 18 12.55 16.38 11.98
C THR A 18 12.54 16.34 10.46
N GLY A 19 12.08 17.40 9.80
CA GLY A 19 12.08 17.48 8.35
C GLY A 19 11.68 18.86 7.83
N ALA A 20 11.96 19.10 6.57
CA ALA A 20 11.51 20.27 5.84
C ALA A 20 11.21 19.90 4.38
N ALA A 21 10.21 20.53 3.79
CA ALA A 21 9.82 20.34 2.40
C ALA A 21 9.18 21.60 1.83
N THR A 22 9.09 21.65 0.51
CA THR A 22 8.25 22.62 -0.19
C THR A 22 7.08 21.88 -0.83
N CYS A 23 5.87 22.38 -0.63
CA CYS A 23 4.67 21.84 -1.25
C CYS A 23 3.65 22.95 -1.46
N MET A 24 2.95 22.96 -2.61
CA MET A 24 1.91 23.93 -2.94
C MET A 24 2.38 25.40 -2.80
N GLY A 25 3.65 25.67 -3.07
CA GLY A 25 4.25 27.03 -2.93
C GLY A 25 4.61 27.43 -1.50
N TYR A 26 4.43 26.58 -0.51
CA TYR A 26 4.78 26.84 0.88
C TYR A 26 6.06 26.12 1.27
N VAL A 27 6.81 26.71 2.19
CA VAL A 27 7.89 26.06 2.92
C VAL A 27 7.32 25.48 4.20
N LEU A 28 7.53 24.20 4.40
CA LEU A 28 7.01 23.42 5.52
C LEU A 28 8.15 22.93 6.40
N PHE A 29 8.00 23.07 7.70
CA PHE A 29 8.91 22.54 8.70
C PHE A 29 8.16 21.59 9.61
N PHE A 30 8.72 20.42 9.84
CA PHE A 30 8.09 19.38 10.65
C PHE A 30 8.82 19.17 11.97
N LYS A 31 8.06 18.91 12.99
CA LYS A 31 8.43 18.22 14.21
C LYS A 31 7.63 16.92 14.30
N GLU A 32 7.93 16.01 15.22
CA GLU A 32 7.17 14.77 15.34
C GLU A 32 5.68 15.00 15.59
N ASN A 33 5.33 16.07 16.31
CA ASN A 33 3.96 16.39 16.72
C ASN A 33 3.39 17.65 16.05
N GLY A 34 3.96 18.07 14.92
CA GLY A 34 3.48 19.30 14.31
C GLY A 34 4.06 19.63 12.95
N LEU A 35 3.30 20.45 12.26
CA LEU A 35 3.64 21.05 10.98
C LEU A 35 3.61 22.58 11.12
N HIS A 36 4.67 23.22 10.68
CA HIS A 36 4.82 24.67 10.64
C HIS A 36 4.91 25.12 9.19
N LYS A 37 3.97 25.94 8.76
CA LYS A 37 3.87 26.47 7.39
C LYS A 37 4.28 27.93 7.35
N LEU A 38 5.30 28.24 6.53
CA LEU A 38 5.78 29.58 6.31
C LEU A 38 5.06 30.21 5.14
N TYR A 39 4.53 31.41 5.37
CA TYR A 39 3.90 32.28 4.38
C TYR A 39 4.79 33.50 4.13
N GLY A 40 4.57 34.11 2.99
CA GLY A 40 5.22 35.37 2.61
C GLY A 40 6.20 35.18 1.47
N THR A 41 6.60 36.28 0.89
CA THR A 41 7.49 36.34 -0.27
C THR A 41 8.85 36.95 0.04
N LYS A 42 8.96 37.66 1.16
CA LYS A 42 10.19 38.32 1.62
C LYS A 42 10.24 38.33 3.14
N PRO A 43 11.45 38.52 3.75
CA PRO A 43 11.62 38.47 5.20
C PRO A 43 10.69 39.40 5.99
N SER A 44 10.29 40.53 5.41
CA SER A 44 9.43 41.52 6.09
C SER A 44 7.96 41.12 6.18
N ASP A 45 7.51 40.14 5.37
CA ASP A 45 6.12 39.66 5.34
C ASP A 45 5.98 38.17 5.71
N TYR A 46 7.06 37.55 6.16
CA TYR A 46 7.01 36.14 6.60
C TYR A 46 6.13 35.99 7.83
N GLN A 47 5.24 35.01 7.75
CA GLN A 47 4.36 34.59 8.85
C GLN A 47 4.42 33.08 8.98
N MET A 48 4.36 32.57 10.20
CA MET A 48 4.37 31.16 10.51
C MET A 48 3.00 30.74 11.04
N SER A 49 2.40 29.74 10.43
CA SER A 49 1.24 29.05 10.97
C SER A 49 1.66 27.68 11.47
N SER A 50 1.15 27.27 12.62
CA SER A 50 1.49 25.98 13.25
C SER A 50 0.22 25.15 13.39
N ILE A 51 0.32 23.89 13.00
CA ILE A 51 -0.74 22.88 13.11
C ILE A 51 -0.22 21.75 13.96
N GLN A 52 -0.96 21.39 15.02
CA GLN A 52 -0.65 20.19 15.80
C GLN A 52 -1.20 18.97 15.06
N CYS A 53 -0.33 18.08 14.66
CA CYS A 53 -0.66 16.86 13.89
C CYS A 53 0.52 15.89 13.97
N SER A 54 0.32 14.67 13.49
CA SER A 54 1.41 13.71 13.28
C SER A 54 2.36 14.21 12.20
N GLY A 55 3.51 14.73 12.61
CA GLY A 55 4.54 15.22 11.70
C GLY A 55 5.54 14.13 11.32
N VAL A 56 6.69 14.52 10.79
CA VAL A 56 7.71 13.58 10.32
C VAL A 56 8.39 12.90 11.50
N ALA A 57 8.44 11.58 11.49
CA ALA A 57 9.12 10.80 12.51
C ALA A 57 10.64 11.08 12.50
N LYS A 58 11.28 10.95 13.66
CA LYS A 58 12.74 11.06 13.77
C LYS A 58 13.42 10.02 12.87
N GLY A 59 14.39 10.44 12.08
CA GLY A 59 15.09 9.58 11.10
C GLY A 59 14.36 9.44 9.75
N ALA A 60 13.14 9.97 9.62
CA ALA A 60 12.33 9.85 8.41
C ALA A 60 12.31 11.11 7.53
N HIS A 61 13.24 12.05 7.69
CA HIS A 61 13.26 13.29 6.89
C HIS A 61 13.36 13.04 5.38
N GLN A 62 13.97 11.95 4.96
CA GLN A 62 14.07 11.58 3.55
C GLN A 62 12.79 10.89 3.02
N SER A 63 11.80 10.63 3.87
CA SER A 63 10.50 10.10 3.43
C SER A 63 9.58 11.16 2.81
N LEU A 64 9.91 12.44 2.94
CA LEU A 64 9.15 13.55 2.38
C LEU A 64 9.20 13.52 0.85
N CYS A 65 8.06 13.32 0.21
CA CYS A 65 7.95 13.26 -1.25
C CYS A 65 6.62 13.86 -1.73
N VAL A 66 6.69 14.76 -2.69
CA VAL A 66 5.49 15.37 -3.30
C VAL A 66 5.10 14.60 -4.56
N ILE A 67 3.85 14.16 -4.62
CA ILE A 67 3.27 13.48 -5.78
C ILE A 67 1.89 14.10 -6.04
N ASN A 68 1.69 14.61 -7.25
CA ASN A 68 0.44 15.23 -7.64
C ASN A 68 -0.06 16.27 -6.61
N GLU A 69 0.82 17.21 -6.24
CA GLU A 69 0.57 18.30 -5.27
C GLU A 69 0.29 17.84 -3.82
N THR A 70 0.28 16.54 -3.54
CA THR A 70 0.15 15.99 -2.19
C THR A 70 1.51 15.59 -1.65
N LEU A 71 1.81 16.01 -0.42
CA LEU A 71 3.04 15.66 0.28
C LEU A 71 2.81 14.39 1.12
N TYR A 72 3.57 13.35 0.83
CA TYR A 72 3.59 12.09 1.58
C TYR A 72 4.82 12.05 2.49
N TYR A 73 4.67 11.46 3.67
CA TYR A 73 5.77 11.29 4.62
C TYR A 73 5.47 10.24 5.68
N LEU A 74 6.52 9.69 6.29
CA LEU A 74 6.40 8.77 7.42
C LEU A 74 6.36 9.55 8.73
N SER A 75 5.33 9.31 9.51
CA SER A 75 5.14 9.78 10.89
C SER A 75 5.25 8.63 11.89
N MET A 76 5.15 8.92 13.18
CA MET A 76 5.06 7.89 14.24
C MET A 76 3.77 7.07 14.14
N ASP A 77 2.71 7.63 13.57
CA ASP A 77 1.40 6.97 13.43
C ASP A 77 1.24 6.21 12.09
N GLY A 78 2.27 6.25 11.24
CA GLY A 78 2.25 5.66 9.91
C GLY A 78 2.49 6.67 8.80
N VAL A 79 2.18 6.31 7.57
CA VAL A 79 2.34 7.20 6.41
C VAL A 79 1.18 8.16 6.31
N MET A 80 1.53 9.44 6.22
CA MET A 80 0.58 10.55 6.12
C MET A 80 0.61 11.18 4.73
N ALA A 81 -0.52 11.71 4.31
CA ALA A 81 -0.70 12.56 3.13
C ALA A 81 -1.20 13.94 3.55
N TRP A 82 -0.55 14.99 3.08
CA TRP A 82 -0.95 16.38 3.31
C TRP A 82 -1.21 17.09 1.97
N ASP A 83 -2.41 17.66 1.84
CA ASP A 83 -2.92 18.35 0.66
C ASP A 83 -3.20 19.85 0.88
N GLY A 84 -2.63 20.41 1.93
CA GLY A 84 -2.85 21.81 2.32
C GLY A 84 -3.70 21.98 3.57
N SER A 85 -4.43 20.94 4.00
CA SER A 85 -5.28 20.90 5.19
C SER A 85 -4.62 20.12 6.35
N LEU A 86 -5.37 19.28 7.04
CA LEU A 86 -4.84 18.37 8.06
C LEU A 86 -4.31 17.10 7.38
N PRO A 87 -3.14 16.58 7.80
CA PRO A 87 -2.62 15.33 7.27
C PRO A 87 -3.58 14.16 7.56
N THR A 88 -3.74 13.28 6.57
CA THR A 88 -4.56 12.07 6.67
C THR A 88 -3.68 10.83 6.61
N LYS A 89 -3.98 9.80 7.42
CA LYS A 89 -3.25 8.53 7.41
C LYS A 89 -3.66 7.71 6.20
N VAL A 90 -2.70 7.39 5.32
CA VAL A 90 -2.92 6.56 4.12
C VAL A 90 -2.46 5.11 4.30
N SER A 91 -1.78 4.80 5.39
CA SER A 91 -1.28 3.45 5.70
C SER A 91 -2.20 2.66 6.64
N ALA A 92 -3.48 3.04 6.77
CA ALA A 92 -4.42 2.33 7.66
C ALA A 92 -4.67 0.87 7.25
N SER A 93 -4.44 0.52 5.97
CA SER A 93 -4.56 -0.85 5.46
C SER A 93 -3.30 -1.70 5.60
N LEU A 94 -2.18 -1.12 6.05
CA LEU A 94 -0.96 -1.87 6.35
C LEU A 94 -1.01 -2.39 7.77
N ASP A 95 -0.47 -3.59 7.96
CA ASP A 95 -0.21 -4.11 9.31
C ASP A 95 0.74 -3.17 10.05
N GLU A 96 0.45 -2.86 11.31
CA GLU A 96 1.24 -1.93 12.13
C GLU A 96 2.70 -2.39 12.27
N GLU A 97 2.95 -3.71 12.28
CA GLU A 97 4.30 -4.27 12.34
C GLU A 97 5.20 -3.85 11.17
N ARG A 98 4.62 -3.60 9.98
CA ARG A 98 5.39 -3.21 8.79
C ARG A 98 6.04 -1.83 8.91
N LEU A 99 5.49 -0.96 9.74
CA LEU A 99 5.97 0.40 9.98
C LEU A 99 6.46 0.59 11.42
N SER A 100 6.52 -0.47 12.22
CA SER A 100 6.97 -0.41 13.60
C SER A 100 8.50 -0.26 13.69
N HIS A 101 8.95 0.49 14.69
CA HIS A 101 10.37 0.63 15.03
C HIS A 101 11.26 1.06 13.86
N VAL A 102 10.74 1.84 12.94
CA VAL A 102 11.51 2.38 11.83
C VAL A 102 12.52 3.39 12.37
N THR A 103 13.79 3.15 12.11
CA THR A 103 14.90 4.01 12.52
C THR A 103 15.31 4.99 11.43
N ARG A 104 15.05 4.61 10.17
CA ARG A 104 15.35 5.42 8.98
C ARG A 104 14.35 5.12 7.89
N ALA A 105 13.97 6.18 7.16
CA ALA A 105 13.13 6.05 5.98
C ALA A 105 13.62 6.98 4.87
N ALA A 106 13.50 6.51 3.62
CA ALA A 106 13.74 7.31 2.42
C ALA A 106 12.62 7.04 1.41
N ALA A 107 12.25 8.05 0.63
CA ALA A 107 11.17 7.90 -0.34
C ALA A 107 11.47 8.58 -1.68
N GLY A 108 10.71 8.15 -2.68
CA GLY A 108 10.68 8.76 -4.00
C GLY A 108 9.32 8.56 -4.66
N GLY A 109 9.07 9.33 -5.71
CA GLY A 109 7.82 9.28 -6.46
C GLY A 109 8.04 8.92 -7.92
N LEU A 110 7.20 8.05 -8.47
CA LEU A 110 7.17 7.72 -9.88
C LEU A 110 5.73 7.40 -10.32
N VAL A 111 5.24 8.11 -11.33
CA VAL A 111 3.94 7.86 -12.00
C VAL A 111 2.81 7.61 -10.99
N GLY A 112 2.57 8.57 -10.09
CA GLY A 112 1.50 8.47 -9.10
C GLY A 112 1.73 7.43 -7.98
N ARG A 113 2.93 6.89 -7.84
CA ARG A 113 3.30 5.95 -6.78
C ARG A 113 4.31 6.55 -5.83
N TYR A 114 4.09 6.34 -4.55
CA TYR A 114 4.99 6.69 -3.46
C TYR A 114 5.76 5.45 -3.03
N TYR A 115 7.06 5.45 -3.27
CA TYR A 115 7.99 4.39 -2.89
C TYR A 115 8.61 4.79 -1.56
N LEU A 116 8.46 3.94 -0.55
CA LEU A 116 8.97 4.15 0.81
C LEU A 116 9.87 3.00 1.21
N HIS A 117 11.17 3.24 1.24
CA HIS A 117 12.13 2.34 1.86
C HIS A 117 12.20 2.62 3.37
N THR A 118 12.16 1.58 4.18
CA THR A 118 12.27 1.65 5.64
C THR A 118 13.33 0.71 6.16
N GLU A 119 14.08 1.16 7.17
CA GLU A 119 15.01 0.35 7.94
C GLU A 119 14.49 0.24 9.38
N SER A 120 14.41 -0.98 9.91
CA SER A 120 13.99 -1.28 11.27
C SER A 120 14.85 -2.40 11.85
N SER A 121 14.67 -2.71 13.13
CA SER A 121 15.29 -3.89 13.75
C SER A 121 14.84 -5.22 13.12
N GLY A 122 13.68 -5.23 12.46
CA GLY A 122 13.14 -6.38 11.74
C GLY A 122 13.61 -6.51 10.29
N GLY A 123 14.50 -5.63 9.83
CA GLY A 123 15.02 -5.63 8.47
C GLY A 123 14.65 -4.40 7.65
N GLN A 124 14.86 -4.52 6.35
CA GLN A 124 14.55 -3.48 5.36
C GLN A 124 13.30 -3.86 4.58
N ARG A 125 12.51 -2.85 4.17
CA ARG A 125 11.33 -3.03 3.33
C ARG A 125 11.25 -1.92 2.30
N LEU A 126 10.73 -2.23 1.12
CA LEU A 126 10.30 -1.27 0.12
C LEU A 126 8.79 -1.38 -0.04
N LEU A 127 8.09 -0.42 0.52
CA LEU A 127 6.63 -0.31 0.45
C LEU A 127 6.24 0.67 -0.65
N VAL A 128 5.27 0.31 -1.46
CA VAL A 128 4.80 1.14 -2.58
C VAL A 128 3.32 1.43 -2.44
N TYR A 129 2.97 2.71 -2.44
CA TYR A 129 1.59 3.20 -2.40
C TYR A 129 1.16 3.72 -3.76
N ASP A 130 0.17 3.09 -4.36
CA ASP A 130 -0.50 3.59 -5.56
C ASP A 130 -1.52 4.65 -5.14
N THR A 131 -1.23 5.93 -5.41
CA THR A 131 -2.05 7.06 -4.92
C THR A 131 -3.41 7.14 -5.60
N GLU A 132 -3.57 6.58 -6.80
CA GLU A 132 -4.83 6.57 -7.52
C GLU A 132 -5.77 5.49 -7.00
N LYS A 133 -5.21 4.31 -6.67
CA LYS A 133 -5.99 3.16 -6.20
C LYS A 133 -6.13 3.09 -4.70
N GLY A 134 -5.31 3.83 -3.95
CA GLY A 134 -5.27 3.75 -2.49
C GLY A 134 -4.75 2.39 -1.98
N LEU A 135 -3.89 1.72 -2.74
CA LEU A 135 -3.42 0.38 -2.43
C LEU A 135 -1.92 0.37 -2.15
N TRP A 136 -1.53 -0.47 -1.19
CA TRP A 136 -0.14 -0.75 -0.85
C TRP A 136 0.29 -2.11 -1.38
N HIS A 137 1.54 -2.20 -1.79
CA HIS A 137 2.25 -3.46 -2.01
C HIS A 137 3.69 -3.32 -1.53
N GLU A 138 4.38 -4.43 -1.42
CA GLU A 138 5.79 -4.51 -1.03
C GLU A 138 6.58 -5.06 -2.22
N GLU A 139 7.72 -4.44 -2.49
CA GLU A 139 8.68 -4.86 -3.51
C GLU A 139 10.00 -5.29 -2.85
N ASP A 140 10.97 -5.72 -3.63
CA ASP A 140 12.30 -6.07 -3.13
C ASP A 140 12.91 -4.91 -2.36
N ALA A 141 13.44 -5.18 -1.18
CA ALA A 141 13.95 -4.17 -0.25
C ALA A 141 15.22 -3.49 -0.77
N THR A 142 15.09 -2.79 -1.89
CA THR A 142 16.15 -2.01 -2.54
C THR A 142 15.98 -0.54 -2.22
N GLY A 143 17.06 0.17 -2.05
CA GLY A 143 17.00 1.63 -1.96
C GLY A 143 17.26 2.19 -0.58
N TRP A 144 18.50 2.57 -0.33
CA TRP A 144 18.89 3.34 0.85
C TRP A 144 18.62 4.85 0.69
N ALA A 145 18.66 5.35 -0.55
CA ALA A 145 18.26 6.70 -0.94
C ALA A 145 17.58 6.67 -2.31
N MET A 146 16.76 7.65 -2.58
CA MET A 146 15.98 7.72 -3.81
C MET A 146 16.07 9.09 -4.46
N CYS A 147 16.04 9.11 -5.79
CA CYS A 147 16.00 10.33 -6.59
C CYS A 147 15.05 10.12 -7.79
N SER A 148 14.06 11.00 -7.92
CA SER A 148 13.15 10.99 -9.06
C SER A 148 13.54 12.09 -10.05
N THR A 149 13.57 11.74 -11.35
CA THR A 149 13.72 12.70 -12.46
C THR A 149 12.38 13.09 -13.09
N GLY A 150 11.27 12.67 -12.49
CA GLY A 150 9.92 12.82 -13.03
C GLY A 150 9.53 11.76 -14.07
N ARG A 151 10.50 11.13 -14.73
CA ARG A 151 10.28 10.03 -15.67
C ARG A 151 10.83 8.69 -15.19
N GLN A 152 11.79 8.75 -14.26
CA GLN A 152 12.50 7.59 -13.74
C GLN A 152 12.73 7.80 -12.26
N LEU A 153 12.56 6.77 -11.46
CA LEU A 153 12.98 6.70 -10.07
C LEU A 153 14.25 5.86 -9.99
N TYR A 154 15.27 6.43 -9.41
CA TYR A 154 16.52 5.74 -9.10
C TYR A 154 16.59 5.46 -7.60
N LEU A 155 16.97 4.23 -7.30
CA LEU A 155 17.20 3.74 -5.94
C LEU A 155 18.68 3.42 -5.79
N TRP A 156 19.28 3.88 -4.72
CA TRP A 156 20.68 3.62 -4.38
C TRP A 156 20.75 2.78 -3.11
N ASP A 157 21.42 1.64 -3.16
CA ASP A 157 21.57 0.70 -2.05
C ASP A 157 22.96 0.78 -1.36
N LYS A 158 23.75 1.79 -1.66
CA LYS A 158 25.16 2.02 -1.30
C LYS A 158 26.19 1.38 -2.23
N GLU A 159 25.83 0.36 -2.97
CA GLU A 159 26.71 -0.38 -3.88
C GLU A 159 26.37 -0.08 -5.34
N ALA A 160 25.09 -0.05 -5.68
CA ALA A 160 24.60 0.15 -7.04
C ALA A 160 23.45 1.16 -7.10
N ILE A 161 23.14 1.60 -8.31
CA ILE A 161 21.98 2.42 -8.64
C ILE A 161 21.04 1.59 -9.50
N TRP A 162 19.82 1.44 -9.03
CA TRP A 162 18.76 0.69 -9.67
C TRP A 162 17.70 1.64 -10.22
N ALA A 163 17.05 1.26 -11.32
CA ALA A 163 15.91 1.96 -11.87
C ALA A 163 14.62 1.22 -11.51
N ALA A 164 13.67 1.89 -10.85
CA ALA A 164 12.47 1.26 -10.32
C ALA A 164 11.52 0.72 -11.40
N ASP A 165 11.56 1.25 -12.64
CA ASP A 165 10.60 0.83 -13.66
C ASP A 165 11.09 -0.32 -14.56
N GLY A 166 12.29 -0.85 -14.36
CA GLY A 166 12.79 -2.06 -15.01
C GLY A 166 12.62 -2.17 -16.54
N SER A 167 12.03 -1.15 -17.16
CA SER A 167 11.43 -1.25 -18.49
C SER A 167 12.45 -1.42 -19.62
N ARG A 168 13.72 -1.40 -19.33
CA ARG A 168 14.72 -1.32 -20.40
C ARG A 168 15.62 -2.53 -20.58
N GLU A 169 15.80 -3.36 -19.65
CA GLU A 169 16.56 -4.61 -19.78
C GLU A 169 16.32 -5.39 -18.47
N ALA A 170 15.10 -5.97 -18.38
CA ALA A 170 14.89 -7.02 -17.41
C ALA A 170 16.04 -8.01 -17.57
N SER A 171 16.92 -8.10 -16.61
CA SER A 171 17.85 -9.20 -16.54
C SER A 171 16.99 -10.47 -16.52
N GLY A 172 17.39 -11.55 -17.17
CA GLY A 172 16.61 -12.79 -17.16
C GLY A 172 16.36 -13.39 -15.77
N GLU A 173 16.71 -12.65 -14.72
CA GLU A 173 16.50 -12.96 -13.30
C GLU A 173 15.15 -12.44 -12.79
N GLU A 174 14.57 -11.38 -13.38
CA GLU A 174 13.27 -10.83 -12.95
C GLU A 174 12.12 -11.83 -13.11
N ASP A 175 12.18 -12.72 -14.10
CA ASP A 175 11.18 -13.76 -14.33
C ASP A 175 11.11 -14.79 -13.18
N THR A 176 12.06 -14.78 -12.25
CA THR A 176 12.16 -15.76 -11.16
C THR A 176 11.67 -15.24 -9.82
N VAL A 177 11.28 -13.96 -9.72
CA VAL A 177 10.82 -13.34 -8.48
C VAL A 177 9.50 -13.97 -8.02
N GLU A 178 9.49 -14.40 -6.78
CA GLU A 178 8.29 -14.93 -6.15
C GLU A 178 7.40 -13.79 -5.69
N TYR A 179 6.09 -13.96 -5.85
CA TYR A 179 5.11 -13.01 -5.36
C TYR A 179 4.10 -13.66 -4.45
N GLU A 180 3.56 -12.86 -3.55
CA GLU A 180 2.41 -13.20 -2.72
C GLU A 180 1.39 -12.05 -2.74
N ALA A 181 0.12 -12.39 -2.89
CA ALA A 181 -0.99 -11.44 -2.75
C ALA A 181 -2.07 -12.06 -1.86
N VAL A 182 -2.44 -11.37 -0.79
CA VAL A 182 -3.42 -11.84 0.18
C VAL A 182 -4.56 -10.83 0.27
N THR A 183 -5.80 -11.31 0.24
CA THR A 183 -6.97 -10.46 0.48
C THR A 183 -7.13 -10.20 1.98
N GLY A 184 -7.81 -9.10 2.34
CA GLY A 184 -8.44 -9.01 3.66
C GLY A 184 -9.51 -10.08 3.84
N ASP A 185 -10.17 -10.06 5.00
CA ASP A 185 -11.29 -10.95 5.28
C ASP A 185 -12.47 -10.64 4.35
N ILE A 186 -12.87 -11.64 3.60
CA ILE A 186 -14.05 -11.61 2.75
C ILE A 186 -15.18 -12.20 3.56
N GLY A 187 -15.99 -11.36 4.18
CA GLY A 187 -17.18 -11.76 4.92
C GLY A 187 -18.43 -11.74 4.02
N ILE A 188 -19.35 -12.63 4.26
CA ILE A 188 -20.65 -12.66 3.58
C ILE A 188 -21.65 -11.81 4.38
N GLY A 189 -21.37 -10.61 4.70
CA GLY A 189 -22.17 -9.51 5.30
C GLY A 189 -23.54 -9.76 5.95
N SER A 190 -23.92 -11.02 6.18
CA SER A 190 -25.10 -11.45 6.91
C SER A 190 -24.78 -12.76 7.62
N PRO A 191 -24.81 -12.82 8.94
CA PRO A 191 -24.48 -14.03 9.70
C PRO A 191 -25.54 -15.13 9.55
N ASP A 192 -26.74 -14.80 9.07
CA ASP A 192 -27.82 -15.74 8.98
C ASP A 192 -28.08 -16.17 7.53
N ASP A 193 -28.01 -17.46 7.27
CA ASP A 193 -28.61 -18.18 6.13
C ASP A 193 -27.98 -18.01 4.75
N LYS A 194 -26.79 -17.42 4.60
CA LYS A 194 -26.09 -17.43 3.32
C LYS A 194 -24.79 -18.23 3.43
N TYR A 195 -24.56 -19.10 2.49
CA TYR A 195 -23.28 -19.76 2.35
C TYR A 195 -22.72 -19.58 0.94
N CYS A 196 -21.40 -19.49 0.84
CA CYS A 196 -20.73 -19.44 -0.44
C CYS A 196 -20.67 -20.85 -1.02
N SER A 197 -21.38 -21.09 -2.10
CA SER A 197 -21.42 -22.40 -2.74
C SER A 197 -20.29 -22.60 -3.75
N ARG A 198 -19.71 -21.51 -4.24
CA ARG A 198 -18.62 -21.56 -5.20
C ARG A 198 -17.85 -20.24 -5.24
N VAL A 199 -16.53 -20.34 -5.32
CA VAL A 199 -15.64 -19.22 -5.64
C VAL A 199 -14.94 -19.51 -6.96
N THR A 200 -14.75 -18.51 -7.79
CA THR A 200 -13.98 -18.63 -9.03
C THR A 200 -13.03 -17.43 -9.16
N VAL A 201 -11.74 -17.70 -9.15
CA VAL A 201 -10.72 -16.69 -9.43
C VAL A 201 -10.37 -16.76 -10.92
N ARG A 202 -10.53 -15.65 -11.62
CA ARG A 202 -10.17 -15.50 -13.04
C ARG A 202 -8.90 -14.69 -13.16
N LEU A 203 -7.92 -15.25 -13.83
CA LEU A 203 -6.64 -14.60 -14.05
C LEU A 203 -6.09 -14.86 -15.45
N ASP A 204 -5.28 -13.94 -15.94
CA ASP A 204 -4.40 -14.15 -17.08
C ASP A 204 -3.00 -14.43 -16.52
N ALA A 205 -2.42 -15.56 -16.91
CA ALA A 205 -1.05 -15.93 -16.60
C ALA A 205 -0.21 -15.80 -17.88
N MET A 206 0.93 -15.14 -17.79
CA MET A 206 1.87 -15.02 -18.91
C MET A 206 2.67 -16.31 -19.09
N GLU A 207 3.62 -16.32 -19.99
CA GLU A 207 4.53 -17.45 -20.20
C GLU A 207 5.37 -17.69 -18.93
N ARG A 208 5.75 -18.93 -18.69
CA ARG A 208 6.61 -19.36 -17.56
C ARG A 208 6.10 -18.92 -16.19
N THR A 209 4.80 -18.83 -16.05
CA THR A 209 4.15 -18.45 -14.79
C THR A 209 3.66 -19.68 -14.04
N VAL A 210 3.99 -19.74 -12.78
CA VAL A 210 3.40 -20.69 -11.81
C VAL A 210 2.59 -19.87 -10.81
N VAL A 211 1.34 -20.23 -10.62
CA VAL A 211 0.47 -19.62 -9.62
C VAL A 211 -0.29 -20.67 -8.84
N THR A 212 -0.33 -20.51 -7.53
CA THR A 212 -1.11 -21.37 -6.61
C THR A 212 -2.12 -20.48 -5.89
N LEU A 213 -3.37 -20.90 -5.90
CA LEU A 213 -4.47 -20.29 -5.17
C LEU A 213 -4.68 -21.05 -3.85
N TRP A 214 -4.69 -20.30 -2.76
CA TRP A 214 -4.96 -20.78 -1.42
C TRP A 214 -6.20 -20.10 -0.85
N ALA A 215 -6.88 -20.76 0.06
CA ALA A 215 -7.93 -20.17 0.88
C ALA A 215 -7.71 -20.53 2.35
N SER A 216 -8.06 -19.59 3.22
CA SER A 216 -8.15 -19.78 4.67
C SER A 216 -9.58 -19.43 5.08
N PHE A 217 -10.18 -20.24 5.94
CA PHE A 217 -11.55 -20.10 6.42
C PHE A 217 -11.52 -19.87 7.92
N ASP A 218 -12.23 -18.83 8.38
CA ASP A 218 -12.38 -18.45 9.82
C ASP A 218 -11.01 -18.33 10.55
N GLY A 219 -10.00 -17.78 9.85
CA GLY A 219 -8.65 -17.65 10.40
C GLY A 219 -7.85 -18.96 10.54
N GLY A 220 -8.37 -20.07 9.98
CA GLY A 220 -7.69 -21.37 9.99
C GLY A 220 -6.51 -21.45 9.02
N GLU A 221 -5.92 -22.63 8.92
CA GLU A 221 -4.77 -22.91 8.07
C GLU A 221 -5.06 -22.69 6.58
N TRP A 222 -4.02 -22.32 5.83
CA TRP A 222 -4.09 -22.16 4.38
C TRP A 222 -4.22 -23.49 3.67
N GLN A 223 -5.25 -23.64 2.83
CA GLN A 223 -5.53 -24.82 2.03
C GLN A 223 -5.32 -24.51 0.55
N GLU A 224 -4.64 -25.37 -0.18
CA GLU A 224 -4.47 -25.24 -1.62
C GLU A 224 -5.79 -25.50 -2.34
N MET A 225 -6.26 -24.55 -3.13
CA MET A 225 -7.50 -24.63 -3.90
C MET A 225 -7.28 -24.92 -5.38
N GLY A 226 -6.07 -24.64 -5.88
CA GLY A 226 -5.71 -24.92 -7.26
C GLY A 226 -4.38 -24.33 -7.65
N ARG A 227 -3.76 -24.93 -8.67
CA ARG A 227 -2.47 -24.55 -9.19
C ARG A 227 -2.50 -24.51 -10.72
N VAL A 228 -1.76 -23.57 -11.29
CA VAL A 228 -1.55 -23.45 -12.73
C VAL A 228 -0.06 -23.29 -12.99
N ASP A 229 0.41 -23.98 -14.02
CA ASP A 229 1.76 -23.86 -14.54
C ASP A 229 1.67 -23.61 -16.06
N THR A 230 2.16 -22.46 -16.51
CA THR A 230 2.13 -22.09 -17.92
C THR A 230 3.52 -22.28 -18.52
N ALA A 231 3.86 -23.50 -18.91
CA ALA A 231 5.19 -23.84 -19.42
C ALA A 231 5.63 -23.07 -20.67
N GLY A 232 4.77 -22.40 -21.42
CA GLY A 232 5.20 -21.74 -22.64
C GLY A 232 4.18 -20.87 -23.37
N LYS A 233 3.01 -20.59 -22.82
CA LYS A 233 2.00 -19.71 -23.47
C LYS A 233 1.18 -18.96 -22.45
N ARG A 234 0.82 -17.72 -22.79
CA ARG A 234 -0.21 -16.97 -22.05
C ARG A 234 -1.51 -17.76 -22.01
N VAL A 235 -2.05 -17.97 -20.82
CA VAL A 235 -3.29 -18.72 -20.61
C VAL A 235 -4.25 -17.89 -19.78
N ARG A 236 -5.52 -17.84 -20.20
CA ARG A 236 -6.62 -17.36 -19.36
C ARG A 236 -7.13 -18.53 -18.54
N VAL A 237 -7.08 -18.38 -17.24
CA VAL A 237 -7.40 -19.44 -16.28
C VAL A 237 -8.59 -19.06 -15.44
N ASN A 238 -9.45 -20.05 -15.21
CA ASN A 238 -10.48 -20.01 -14.18
C ASN A 238 -10.14 -21.04 -13.13
N LEU A 239 -9.96 -20.62 -11.89
CA LEU A 239 -9.74 -21.49 -10.74
C LEU A 239 -11.03 -21.53 -9.89
N PRO A 240 -11.94 -22.47 -10.15
CA PRO A 240 -13.13 -22.67 -9.35
C PRO A 240 -12.81 -23.58 -8.16
N PHE A 241 -13.38 -23.26 -7.00
CA PHE A 241 -13.40 -24.16 -5.86
C PHE A 241 -14.69 -24.01 -5.07
N VAL A 242 -15.01 -25.02 -4.26
CA VAL A 242 -16.14 -25.01 -3.33
C VAL A 242 -15.56 -24.80 -1.94
N PRO A 243 -15.84 -23.65 -1.28
CA PRO A 243 -15.36 -23.42 0.06
C PRO A 243 -16.04 -24.33 1.08
N THR A 244 -15.37 -24.59 2.18
CA THR A 244 -16.01 -25.15 3.38
C THR A 244 -16.97 -24.13 3.98
N ARG A 245 -17.89 -24.54 4.86
CA ARG A 245 -18.77 -23.61 5.57
C ARG A 245 -17.92 -22.71 6.46
N HIS A 246 -18.09 -21.38 6.35
CA HIS A 246 -17.30 -20.38 7.02
C HIS A 246 -18.05 -19.05 7.17
N ASP A 247 -17.65 -18.23 8.12
CA ASP A 247 -18.14 -16.86 8.28
C ASP A 247 -17.24 -15.87 7.53
N THR A 248 -15.92 -16.09 7.54
CA THR A 248 -14.94 -15.28 6.83
C THR A 248 -13.99 -16.15 5.99
N MET A 249 -13.55 -15.62 4.88
CA MET A 249 -12.60 -16.29 4.00
C MET A 249 -11.51 -15.31 3.57
N ARG A 250 -10.25 -15.77 3.53
CA ARG A 250 -9.15 -15.05 2.91
C ARG A 250 -8.62 -15.86 1.73
N LEU A 251 -8.26 -15.18 0.67
CA LEU A 251 -7.61 -15.77 -0.49
C LEU A 251 -6.14 -15.34 -0.54
N ARG A 252 -5.27 -16.25 -0.92
CA ARG A 252 -3.86 -15.99 -1.15
C ARG A 252 -3.44 -16.55 -2.51
N LEU A 253 -2.76 -15.74 -3.29
CA LEU A 253 -2.08 -16.16 -4.51
C LEU A 253 -0.58 -16.11 -4.26
N THR A 254 0.10 -17.21 -4.52
CA THR A 254 1.56 -17.30 -4.47
C THR A 254 2.09 -17.83 -5.79
N GLY A 255 3.29 -17.43 -6.19
CA GLY A 255 3.85 -17.96 -7.43
C GLY A 255 5.06 -17.22 -7.93
N LYS A 256 5.41 -17.50 -9.18
CA LYS A 256 6.47 -16.85 -9.96
C LYS A 256 5.94 -16.47 -11.32
N GLY A 257 6.56 -15.45 -11.94
CA GLY A 257 6.16 -14.95 -13.24
C GLY A 257 5.02 -13.96 -13.18
N GLN A 258 4.49 -13.56 -14.31
CA GLN A 258 3.55 -12.44 -14.42
C GLN A 258 2.10 -12.90 -14.49
N ILE A 259 1.25 -12.38 -13.60
CA ILE A 259 -0.19 -12.61 -13.60
C ILE A 259 -0.98 -11.30 -13.61
N ALA A 260 -2.21 -11.37 -14.10
CA ALA A 260 -3.22 -10.32 -13.90
C ALA A 260 -4.52 -10.95 -13.39
N VAL A 261 -4.90 -10.64 -12.16
CA VAL A 261 -6.19 -11.05 -11.62
C VAL A 261 -7.29 -10.20 -12.25
N ARG A 262 -8.25 -10.87 -12.90
CA ARG A 262 -9.37 -10.20 -13.60
C ARG A 262 -10.60 -10.05 -12.73
N SER A 263 -10.94 -11.09 -12.00
CA SER A 263 -12.09 -11.06 -11.10
C SER A 263 -12.04 -12.20 -10.09
N ILE A 264 -12.65 -11.95 -8.95
CA ILE A 264 -13.04 -12.97 -7.98
C ILE A 264 -14.57 -12.96 -7.96
N ALA A 265 -15.17 -14.07 -8.36
CA ALA A 265 -16.62 -14.23 -8.39
C ALA A 265 -17.05 -15.26 -7.34
N MET A 266 -18.04 -14.91 -6.52
CA MET A 266 -18.61 -15.78 -5.51
C MET A 266 -20.08 -16.05 -5.82
N THR A 267 -20.50 -17.30 -5.70
CA THR A 267 -21.91 -17.70 -5.78
C THR A 267 -22.41 -17.92 -4.36
N LEU A 268 -23.36 -17.09 -3.94
CA LEU A 268 -23.98 -17.19 -2.63
C LEU A 268 -25.30 -17.95 -2.77
N SER A 269 -25.59 -18.84 -1.85
CA SER A 269 -26.88 -19.54 -1.74
C SER A 269 -27.52 -19.10 -0.42
N SER A 270 -28.83 -18.78 -0.46
CA SER A 270 -29.62 -18.51 0.75
C SER A 270 -30.37 -19.77 1.14
N SER A 271 -30.54 -19.99 2.44
CA SER A 271 -31.32 -21.12 2.98
C SER A 271 -32.85 -20.94 2.85
N GLU A 272 -33.30 -19.80 2.34
CA GLU A 272 -34.74 -19.53 2.11
C GLU A 272 -35.39 -20.35 0.97
N GLY A 273 -34.77 -21.44 0.55
CA GLY A 273 -35.41 -22.47 -0.28
C GLY A 273 -36.26 -23.45 0.53
N GLY A 274 -36.82 -23.03 1.66
CA GLY A 274 -37.79 -23.84 2.43
C GLY A 274 -39.00 -24.17 1.58
N ARG A 275 -39.18 -25.45 1.29
CA ARG A 275 -40.37 -26.02 0.66
C ARG A 275 -41.64 -25.45 1.31
N VAL A 276 -42.34 -24.57 0.61
CA VAL A 276 -43.76 -24.35 0.86
C VAL A 276 -44.48 -25.62 0.39
N ASN A 277 -44.64 -26.58 1.28
CA ASN A 277 -45.61 -27.66 1.11
C ASN A 277 -46.99 -27.02 1.26
N GLY A 278 -47.51 -26.50 0.17
CA GLY A 278 -48.91 -26.13 0.03
C GLY A 278 -49.76 -27.39 0.07
N GLY A 279 -50.09 -27.84 1.26
CA GLY A 279 -51.14 -28.83 1.45
C GLY A 279 -52.49 -28.20 1.08
N VAL A 280 -53.07 -28.63 -0.03
CA VAL A 280 -54.44 -28.32 -0.42
C VAL A 280 -55.38 -29.04 0.57
N PRO A 281 -56.24 -28.33 1.30
CA PRO A 281 -57.25 -29.02 2.12
C PRO A 281 -58.28 -29.64 1.18
N ARG A 282 -58.39 -30.98 1.19
CA ARG A 282 -59.52 -31.68 0.63
C ARG A 282 -60.74 -31.34 1.46
N ARG A 283 -61.70 -30.67 0.85
CA ARG A 283 -63.10 -30.64 1.36
C ARG A 283 -63.75 -31.99 1.10
N GLY A 284 -64.19 -32.60 2.19
CA GLY A 284 -65.23 -33.63 2.18
C GLY A 284 -66.60 -32.98 2.25
#